data_0829c16344a91d922b25af7169d89168
#
_entry.id   0829c16344a91d922b25af7169d89168
#
_cell.length_a   1.000
_cell.length_b   1.000
_cell.length_c   1.000
_cell.angle_alpha   90.00
_cell.angle_beta   90.00
_cell.angle_gamma   90.00
#
_symmetry.space_group_name_H-M   'P 1'
#
loop_
_entity.id
_entity.type
_entity.pdbx_description
1 polymer ?
#
loop_
_entity_poly.entity_id
_entity_poly.type
_entity_poly.pdbx_seq_one_letter_code
_entity_poly.pdbx_strand_id
1 'polypeptide(L)'
;MIENLELIRAQSATRAAGCDFMLLSSLHNVTYVSGFEVPVPVGAGAETAYGPSLVLCATHDAHNASWLIVSAANATAAKAQSRLAETLVFGTFDSFNPLDSRAQFLEQLLAIFKAAGLRNATVSLGIESRTTPHAVLELLTREFPYIRVINIDDALAQARSIKTPREIALLRRAAHIGDIGQRTLAELVQQAGRTEFEMWAELTSRMYAAVGHEIPVSGELVTGPRTCVVNYPAGPRVRTTQPGDAALMDISQRVDGYWSDCTNTHVIGGVEPTAHQKKFAHASQAAFDAALETLRPGKLASEVWQAANAAYEKHGIQMPHYMGHQIGAVVNELPRLVPYDHTPIQAGMVFAVEPGAYEGEGGTFGARSEKNILITESGPEVLSDFEWGI
;
A
#
# COMPACT_ATOMS: atom_id res chain seq x y z
N MET A 1 -12.68 20.39 -15.92
CA MET A 1 -11.69 19.74 -14.99
C MET A 1 -12.31 18.47 -14.46
N ILE A 2 -11.54 17.39 -14.40
CA ILE A 2 -12.00 16.15 -13.75
C ILE A 2 -12.01 16.42 -12.24
N GLU A 3 -13.13 16.12 -11.59
CA GLU A 3 -13.32 16.35 -10.15
C GLU A 3 -12.33 15.51 -9.33
N ASN A 4 -11.72 16.11 -8.30
CA ASN A 4 -10.79 15.40 -7.41
C ASN A 4 -11.60 14.75 -6.27
N LEU A 5 -12.17 13.57 -6.54
CA LEU A 5 -13.02 12.86 -5.59
C LEU A 5 -12.28 12.45 -4.32
N GLU A 6 -10.99 12.12 -4.43
CA GLU A 6 -10.15 11.75 -3.28
C GLU A 6 -9.99 12.94 -2.32
N LEU A 7 -9.74 14.13 -2.84
CA LEU A 7 -9.69 15.36 -2.05
C LEU A 7 -11.04 15.64 -1.37
N ILE A 8 -12.13 15.54 -2.11
CA ILE A 8 -13.49 15.79 -1.58
C ILE A 8 -13.80 14.83 -0.43
N ARG A 9 -13.44 13.55 -0.54
CA ARG A 9 -13.64 12.55 0.51
C ARG A 9 -12.79 12.85 1.75
N ALA A 10 -11.50 13.19 1.56
CA ALA A 10 -10.62 13.58 2.65
C ALA A 10 -11.14 14.82 3.39
N GLN A 11 -11.61 15.83 2.65
CA GLN A 11 -12.21 17.03 3.21
C GLN A 11 -13.48 16.71 3.99
N SER A 12 -14.37 15.88 3.45
CA SER A 12 -15.61 15.49 4.12
C SER A 12 -15.33 14.75 5.43
N ALA A 13 -14.41 13.81 5.43
CA ALA A 13 -14.02 13.06 6.63
C ALA A 13 -13.35 13.96 7.67
N THR A 14 -12.46 14.85 7.24
CA THR A 14 -11.77 15.79 8.12
C THR A 14 -12.76 16.82 8.74
N ARG A 15 -13.72 17.30 7.95
CA ARG A 15 -14.78 18.17 8.43
C ARG A 15 -15.69 17.47 9.44
N ALA A 16 -16.03 16.20 9.18
CA ALA A 16 -16.82 15.39 10.13
C ALA A 16 -16.07 15.17 11.46
N ALA A 17 -14.72 15.16 11.44
CA ALA A 17 -13.88 15.16 12.63
C ALA A 17 -13.79 16.54 13.33
N GLY A 18 -14.49 17.57 12.84
CA GLY A 18 -14.56 18.91 13.45
C GLY A 18 -13.39 19.83 13.10
N CYS A 19 -12.77 19.64 11.93
CA CYS A 19 -11.64 20.45 11.47
C CYS A 19 -12.03 21.38 10.33
N ASP A 20 -11.51 22.61 10.38
CA ASP A 20 -11.67 23.63 9.33
C ASP A 20 -10.63 23.48 8.21
N PHE A 21 -9.46 22.97 8.58
CA PHE A 21 -8.34 22.68 7.69
C PHE A 21 -7.75 21.29 7.96
N MET A 22 -7.05 20.73 6.98
CA MET A 22 -6.21 19.54 7.12
C MET A 22 -4.78 19.82 6.67
N LEU A 23 -3.80 19.32 7.42
CA LEU A 23 -2.39 19.30 7.09
C LEU A 23 -1.93 17.84 7.00
N LEU A 24 -1.62 17.40 5.78
CA LEU A 24 -1.22 16.04 5.48
C LEU A 24 0.28 15.97 5.26
N SER A 25 0.92 14.92 5.77
CA SER A 25 2.37 14.75 5.77
C SER A 25 2.83 13.34 5.42
N SER A 26 1.92 12.36 5.43
CA SER A 26 2.26 11.01 5.02
C SER A 26 2.34 10.89 3.50
N LEU A 27 3.27 10.05 3.03
CA LEU A 27 3.42 9.72 1.63
C LEU A 27 2.09 9.35 0.96
N HIS A 28 1.31 8.49 1.62
CA HIS A 28 0.05 7.98 1.07
C HIS A 28 -1.07 9.02 1.04
N ASN A 29 -1.25 9.82 2.12
CA ASN A 29 -2.32 10.81 2.14
C ASN A 29 -2.01 12.02 1.27
N VAL A 30 -0.74 12.44 1.17
CA VAL A 30 -0.32 13.46 0.21
C VAL A 30 -0.55 12.97 -1.23
N THR A 31 -0.18 11.72 -1.55
CA THR A 31 -0.45 11.11 -2.87
C THR A 31 -1.96 11.04 -3.15
N TYR A 32 -2.74 10.55 -2.19
CA TYR A 32 -4.19 10.38 -2.30
C TYR A 32 -4.90 11.69 -2.68
N VAL A 33 -4.66 12.77 -1.91
CA VAL A 33 -5.36 14.05 -2.12
C VAL A 33 -4.79 14.88 -3.27
N SER A 34 -3.45 14.88 -3.46
CA SER A 34 -2.84 15.72 -4.47
C SER A 34 -2.80 15.10 -5.86
N GLY A 35 -2.81 13.77 -5.95
CA GLY A 35 -2.53 13.04 -7.19
C GLY A 35 -1.05 12.99 -7.56
N PHE A 36 -0.19 13.72 -6.86
CA PHE A 36 1.26 13.62 -7.00
C PHE A 36 1.76 12.33 -6.36
N GLU A 37 2.39 11.46 -7.12
CA GLU A 37 3.05 10.29 -6.58
C GLU A 37 4.27 10.69 -5.75
N VAL A 38 4.06 10.83 -4.44
CA VAL A 38 5.18 11.10 -3.52
C VAL A 38 6.12 9.89 -3.57
N PRO A 39 7.41 10.08 -3.93
CA PRO A 39 8.34 8.97 -3.96
C PRO A 39 8.60 8.39 -2.57
N VAL A 40 8.87 7.08 -2.52
CA VAL A 40 9.38 6.45 -1.29
C VAL A 40 10.72 7.10 -0.95
N PRO A 41 10.93 7.55 0.30
CA PRO A 41 12.11 8.32 0.68
C PRO A 41 13.35 7.41 0.77
N VAL A 42 14.12 7.34 -0.32
CA VAL A 42 15.39 6.62 -0.40
C VAL A 42 16.46 7.50 -1.08
N GLY A 43 17.72 7.35 -0.64
CA GLY A 43 18.89 8.00 -1.23
C GLY A 43 18.99 9.50 -0.97
N ALA A 44 19.94 10.12 -1.65
CA ALA A 44 20.39 11.50 -1.38
C ALA A 44 19.27 12.56 -1.46
N GLY A 45 18.30 12.39 -2.36
CA GLY A 45 17.17 13.32 -2.50
C GLY A 45 16.27 13.36 -1.28
N ALA A 46 16.11 12.24 -0.57
CA ALA A 46 15.38 12.17 0.69
C ALA A 46 16.21 12.67 1.88
N GLU A 47 17.52 12.38 1.88
CA GLU A 47 18.42 12.75 2.99
C GLU A 47 18.69 14.26 3.05
N THR A 48 18.74 14.95 1.90
CA THR A 48 18.96 16.39 1.84
C THR A 48 17.69 17.21 2.08
N ALA A 49 16.51 16.64 1.92
CA ALA A 49 15.25 17.32 2.19
C ALA A 49 14.96 17.33 3.69
N TYR A 50 14.80 18.52 4.28
CA TYR A 50 14.53 18.64 5.71
C TYR A 50 13.18 18.03 6.14
N GLY A 51 12.16 18.07 5.28
CA GLY A 51 10.81 17.61 5.62
C GLY A 51 10.14 16.85 4.47
N PRO A 52 9.01 16.16 4.77
CA PRO A 52 8.22 15.47 3.77
C PRO A 52 7.50 16.44 2.84
N SER A 53 6.92 15.91 1.76
CA SER A 53 5.88 16.64 1.04
C SER A 53 4.68 16.89 1.96
N LEU A 54 4.09 18.08 1.91
CA LEU A 54 2.94 18.47 2.73
C LEU A 54 1.78 18.94 1.87
N VAL A 55 0.56 18.68 2.32
CA VAL A 55 -0.66 19.31 1.79
C VAL A 55 -1.34 20.08 2.90
N LEU A 56 -1.62 21.39 2.67
CA LEU A 56 -2.58 22.15 3.44
C LEU A 56 -3.83 22.33 2.60
N CYS A 57 -5.00 22.08 3.16
CA CYS A 57 -6.27 22.27 2.47
C CYS A 57 -7.38 22.69 3.41
N ALA A 58 -8.23 23.64 2.99
CA ALA A 58 -9.47 23.96 3.67
C ALA A 58 -10.50 22.83 3.47
N THR A 59 -11.30 22.53 4.49
CA THR A 59 -12.31 21.46 4.41
C THR A 59 -13.61 21.91 3.75
N HIS A 60 -13.85 23.22 3.64
CA HIS A 60 -15.09 23.82 3.10
C HIS A 60 -14.95 24.37 1.68
N ASP A 61 -13.74 24.67 1.21
CA ASP A 61 -13.47 25.21 -0.12
C ASP A 61 -12.29 24.51 -0.78
N ALA A 62 -12.58 23.51 -1.59
CA ALA A 62 -11.58 22.66 -2.21
C ALA A 62 -10.79 23.35 -3.33
N HIS A 63 -11.42 24.25 -4.06
CA HIS A 63 -10.85 24.68 -5.34
C HIS A 63 -9.84 25.81 -5.22
N ASN A 64 -9.94 26.63 -4.17
CA ASN A 64 -9.12 27.85 -4.04
C ASN A 64 -8.15 27.84 -2.84
N ALA A 65 -8.30 26.91 -1.89
CA ALA A 65 -7.52 26.85 -0.67
C ALA A 65 -6.88 25.47 -0.50
N SER A 66 -6.03 25.08 -1.46
CA SER A 66 -5.29 23.81 -1.41
C SER A 66 -3.86 23.98 -1.94
N TRP A 67 -2.88 23.66 -1.11
CA TRP A 67 -1.46 23.83 -1.37
C TRP A 67 -0.69 22.54 -1.21
N LEU A 68 0.22 22.27 -2.13
CA LEU A 68 1.22 21.21 -2.04
C LEU A 68 2.60 21.84 -1.83
N ILE A 69 3.33 21.40 -0.82
CA ILE A 69 4.74 21.74 -0.60
C ILE A 69 5.59 20.52 -0.93
N VAL A 70 6.61 20.71 -1.77
CA VAL A 70 7.54 19.63 -2.15
C VAL A 70 8.98 20.12 -2.12
N SER A 71 9.92 19.19 -1.98
CA SER A 71 11.34 19.45 -2.17
C SER A 71 11.66 19.79 -3.63
N ALA A 72 12.75 20.53 -3.86
CA ALA A 72 13.21 20.89 -5.20
C ALA A 72 13.43 19.68 -6.12
N ALA A 73 13.86 18.53 -5.56
CA ALA A 73 14.03 17.28 -6.31
C ALA A 73 12.72 16.78 -6.93
N ASN A 74 11.59 17.06 -6.29
CA ASN A 74 10.27 16.59 -6.72
C ASN A 74 9.47 17.64 -7.52
N ALA A 75 10.00 18.84 -7.72
CA ALA A 75 9.26 20.00 -8.24
C ALA A 75 8.63 19.74 -9.63
N THR A 76 9.37 19.13 -10.56
CA THR A 76 8.89 18.87 -11.92
C THR A 76 7.75 17.87 -11.93
N ALA A 77 7.91 16.74 -11.23
CA ALA A 77 6.88 15.69 -11.14
C ALA A 77 5.63 16.24 -10.41
N ALA A 78 5.82 16.92 -9.29
CA ALA A 78 4.71 17.49 -8.53
C ALA A 78 3.89 18.50 -9.35
N LYS A 79 4.53 19.38 -10.10
CA LYS A 79 3.85 20.36 -10.98
C LYS A 79 3.08 19.69 -12.13
N ALA A 80 3.58 18.56 -12.63
CA ALA A 80 2.92 17.82 -13.71
C ALA A 80 1.73 16.98 -13.22
N GLN A 81 1.78 16.45 -11.99
CA GLN A 81 0.82 15.47 -11.48
C GLN A 81 -0.21 16.08 -10.50
N SER A 82 0.15 17.17 -9.81
CA SER A 82 -0.72 17.75 -8.77
C SER A 82 -2.04 18.26 -9.33
N ARG A 83 -3.11 17.93 -8.64
CA ARG A 83 -4.49 18.38 -8.90
C ARG A 83 -4.94 19.42 -7.87
N LEU A 84 -4.02 19.95 -7.05
CA LEU A 84 -4.27 21.03 -6.10
C LEU A 84 -4.07 22.40 -6.75
N ALA A 85 -4.56 23.45 -6.08
CA ALA A 85 -4.56 24.82 -6.63
C ALA A 85 -3.14 25.36 -6.83
N GLU A 86 -2.23 25.08 -5.91
CA GLU A 86 -0.87 25.64 -5.95
C GLU A 86 0.16 24.61 -5.46
N THR A 87 1.35 24.64 -6.08
CA THR A 87 2.51 23.84 -5.66
C THR A 87 3.69 24.74 -5.34
N LEU A 88 4.15 24.71 -4.09
CA LEU A 88 5.32 25.42 -3.59
C LEU A 88 6.52 24.48 -3.49
N VAL A 89 7.71 25.06 -3.65
CA VAL A 89 8.96 24.29 -3.66
C VAL A 89 9.92 24.87 -2.63
N PHE A 90 10.54 23.99 -1.82
CA PHE A 90 11.64 24.39 -0.96
C PHE A 90 12.97 23.78 -1.43
N GLY A 91 14.05 24.54 -1.26
CA GLY A 91 15.40 24.09 -1.61
C GLY A 91 15.91 23.05 -0.61
N THR A 92 16.70 22.11 -1.12
CA THR A 92 17.28 21.03 -0.31
C THR A 92 18.80 21.10 -0.24
N PHE A 93 19.43 21.49 -1.35
CA PHE A 93 20.88 21.58 -1.51
C PHE A 93 21.24 22.57 -2.62
N ASP A 94 22.35 23.29 -2.46
CA ASP A 94 22.99 24.11 -3.49
C ASP A 94 24.49 23.81 -3.50
N SER A 95 25.05 23.54 -4.68
CA SER A 95 26.44 23.12 -4.82
C SER A 95 27.46 24.25 -4.59
N PHE A 96 27.03 25.50 -4.62
CA PHE A 96 27.92 26.65 -4.60
C PHE A 96 27.68 27.61 -3.45
N ASN A 97 26.48 27.54 -2.84
CA ASN A 97 26.09 28.43 -1.76
C ASN A 97 25.51 27.67 -0.57
N PRO A 98 25.75 28.12 0.66
CA PRO A 98 25.09 27.55 1.85
C PRO A 98 23.58 27.69 1.71
N LEU A 99 22.86 26.57 1.93
CA LEU A 99 21.41 26.52 1.93
C LEU A 99 20.90 25.88 3.21
N ASP A 100 20.01 26.56 3.92
CA ASP A 100 19.30 26.01 5.07
C ASP A 100 17.94 25.44 4.61
N SER A 101 17.91 24.13 4.33
CA SER A 101 16.71 23.41 3.88
C SER A 101 15.57 23.49 4.91
N ARG A 102 15.91 23.50 6.21
CA ARG A 102 14.93 23.63 7.30
C ARG A 102 14.25 25.00 7.26
N ALA A 103 15.05 26.07 7.14
CA ALA A 103 14.51 27.42 7.07
C ALA A 103 13.58 27.58 5.86
N GLN A 104 13.99 27.10 4.68
CA GLN A 104 13.17 27.16 3.49
C GLN A 104 11.86 26.36 3.60
N PHE A 105 11.92 25.14 4.13
CA PHE A 105 10.71 24.32 4.36
C PHE A 105 9.71 25.03 5.29
N LEU A 106 10.18 25.56 6.42
CA LEU A 106 9.33 26.27 7.38
C LEU A 106 8.82 27.62 6.83
N GLU A 107 9.58 28.28 5.96
CA GLU A 107 9.14 29.50 5.26
C GLU A 107 7.99 29.22 4.32
N GLN A 108 8.07 28.15 3.49
CA GLN A 108 6.96 27.75 2.61
C GLN A 108 5.71 27.39 3.43
N LEU A 109 5.87 26.67 4.53
CA LEU A 109 4.76 26.32 5.41
C LEU A 109 4.13 27.59 6.03
N LEU A 110 4.94 28.53 6.51
CA LEU A 110 4.45 29.80 7.04
C LEU A 110 3.73 30.62 5.97
N ALA A 111 4.21 30.61 4.72
CA ALA A 111 3.59 31.29 3.60
C ALA A 111 2.17 30.77 3.33
N ILE A 112 1.99 29.44 3.24
CA ILE A 112 0.67 28.86 2.99
C ILE A 112 -0.31 29.07 4.16
N PHE A 113 0.17 29.00 5.41
CA PHE A 113 -0.68 29.32 6.57
C PHE A 113 -1.15 30.77 6.57
N LYS A 114 -0.29 31.69 6.15
CA LYS A 114 -0.67 33.10 5.98
C LYS A 114 -1.65 33.29 4.82
N ALA A 115 -1.39 32.66 3.67
CA ALA A 115 -2.27 32.70 2.50
C ALA A 115 -3.67 32.12 2.82
N ALA A 116 -3.73 31.06 3.63
CA ALA A 116 -4.96 30.47 4.15
C ALA A 116 -5.68 31.34 5.20
N GLY A 117 -5.13 32.50 5.58
CA GLY A 117 -5.73 33.41 6.57
C GLY A 117 -5.66 32.90 8.02
N LEU A 118 -4.77 31.94 8.33
CA LEU A 118 -4.72 31.27 9.64
C LEU A 118 -4.04 32.12 10.72
N ARG A 119 -3.39 33.22 10.38
CA ARG A 119 -2.76 34.10 11.36
C ARG A 119 -3.83 34.80 12.19
N ASN A 120 -3.83 34.57 13.50
CA ASN A 120 -4.81 35.07 14.46
C ASN A 120 -6.24 34.48 14.29
N ALA A 121 -6.44 33.48 13.46
CA ALA A 121 -7.71 32.78 13.34
C ALA A 121 -7.87 31.72 14.44
N THR A 122 -9.05 31.61 15.01
CA THR A 122 -9.41 30.48 15.88
C THR A 122 -10.02 29.40 15.01
N VAL A 123 -9.22 28.44 14.60
CA VAL A 123 -9.61 27.34 13.71
C VAL A 123 -9.14 25.98 14.24
N SER A 124 -9.77 24.93 13.77
CA SER A 124 -9.36 23.55 14.04
C SER A 124 -8.58 23.01 12.84
N LEU A 125 -7.35 22.58 13.08
CA LEU A 125 -6.45 21.97 12.09
C LEU A 125 -6.33 20.48 12.35
N GLY A 126 -6.81 19.67 11.42
CA GLY A 126 -6.56 18.23 11.40
C GLY A 126 -5.12 17.94 10.98
N ILE A 127 -4.43 17.10 11.72
CA ILE A 127 -3.07 16.65 11.38
C ILE A 127 -2.97 15.13 11.43
N GLU A 128 -1.99 14.59 10.73
CA GLU A 128 -1.58 13.20 10.86
C GLU A 128 -0.57 13.07 12.00
N SER A 129 -1.02 12.58 13.15
CA SER A 129 -0.19 12.50 14.37
C SER A 129 1.05 11.65 14.21
N ARG A 130 1.00 10.63 13.34
CA ARG A 130 2.10 9.67 13.13
C ARG A 130 3.23 10.23 12.25
N THR A 131 2.96 11.22 11.40
CA THR A 131 3.90 11.65 10.36
C THR A 131 4.18 13.14 10.33
N THR A 132 3.37 13.96 11.02
CA THR A 132 3.62 15.40 11.10
C THR A 132 4.95 15.69 11.83
N PRO A 133 5.92 16.36 11.16
CA PRO A 133 7.21 16.63 11.77
C PRO A 133 7.11 17.50 13.03
N HIS A 134 7.92 17.23 14.04
CA HIS A 134 7.95 18.01 15.28
C HIS A 134 8.15 19.50 15.03
N ALA A 135 9.03 19.87 14.11
CA ALA A 135 9.28 21.27 13.75
C ALA A 135 8.04 22.01 13.20
N VAL A 136 7.11 21.29 12.60
CA VAL A 136 5.82 21.83 12.18
C VAL A 136 4.96 22.17 13.39
N LEU A 137 4.91 21.27 14.38
CA LEU A 137 4.18 21.50 15.65
C LEU A 137 4.78 22.65 16.44
N GLU A 138 6.11 22.78 16.50
CA GLU A 138 6.80 23.93 17.10
C GLU A 138 6.44 25.25 16.40
N LEU A 139 6.43 25.25 15.06
CA LEU A 139 6.02 26.42 14.29
C LEU A 139 4.56 26.82 14.58
N LEU A 140 3.65 25.85 14.60
CA LEU A 140 2.25 26.08 14.92
C LEU A 140 2.09 26.70 16.33
N THR A 141 2.73 26.11 17.33
CA THR A 141 2.65 26.60 18.70
C THR A 141 3.16 28.03 18.84
N ARG A 142 4.25 28.38 18.13
CA ARG A 142 4.88 29.69 18.21
C ARG A 142 4.15 30.77 17.42
N GLU A 143 3.75 30.47 16.18
CA GLU A 143 3.26 31.48 15.24
C GLU A 143 1.72 31.53 15.14
N PHE A 144 1.05 30.42 15.57
CA PHE A 144 -0.40 30.23 15.41
C PHE A 144 -1.06 29.71 16.71
N PRO A 145 -0.92 30.43 17.84
CA PRO A 145 -1.32 29.93 19.16
C PRO A 145 -2.84 29.71 19.33
N TYR A 146 -3.66 30.17 18.41
CA TYR A 146 -5.13 30.00 18.44
C TYR A 146 -5.62 28.83 17.59
N ILE A 147 -4.73 28.10 16.93
CA ILE A 147 -5.06 26.89 16.19
C ILE A 147 -5.22 25.71 17.16
N ARG A 148 -6.38 25.07 17.11
CA ARG A 148 -6.61 23.80 17.81
C ARG A 148 -6.22 22.62 16.90
N VAL A 149 -5.24 21.85 17.29
CA VAL A 149 -4.77 20.67 16.56
C VAL A 149 -5.61 19.44 16.92
N ILE A 150 -6.06 18.68 15.92
CA ILE A 150 -6.85 17.46 16.05
C ILE A 150 -6.22 16.35 15.25
N ASN A 151 -6.12 15.14 15.81
CA ASN A 151 -5.68 13.96 15.06
C ASN A 151 -6.76 13.50 14.08
N ILE A 152 -6.40 13.29 12.79
CA ILE A 152 -7.30 12.81 11.73
C ILE A 152 -6.83 11.52 11.07
N ASP A 153 -5.87 10.78 11.65
CA ASP A 153 -5.34 9.55 11.08
C ASP A 153 -6.46 8.55 10.71
N ASP A 154 -7.38 8.28 11.65
CA ASP A 154 -8.48 7.34 11.45
C ASP A 154 -9.53 7.86 10.45
N ALA A 155 -9.83 9.16 10.48
CA ALA A 155 -10.77 9.77 9.54
C ALA A 155 -10.29 9.64 8.10
N LEU A 156 -8.99 9.83 7.86
CA LEU A 156 -8.37 9.66 6.55
C LEU A 156 -8.31 8.19 6.12
N ALA A 157 -8.00 7.28 7.04
CA ALA A 157 -8.03 5.84 6.76
C ALA A 157 -9.44 5.40 6.31
N GLN A 158 -10.48 5.89 7.00
CA GLN A 158 -11.87 5.63 6.63
C GLN A 158 -12.23 6.25 5.26
N ALA A 159 -11.76 7.46 4.96
CA ALA A 159 -12.01 8.12 3.67
C ALA A 159 -11.47 7.31 2.47
N ARG A 160 -10.34 6.60 2.65
CA ARG A 160 -9.72 5.75 1.62
C ARG A 160 -10.32 4.35 1.52
N SER A 161 -11.13 3.94 2.49
CA SER A 161 -11.70 2.59 2.55
C SER A 161 -12.52 2.25 1.31
N ILE A 162 -13.34 3.17 0.80
CA ILE A 162 -14.11 3.00 -0.44
C ILE A 162 -13.34 3.67 -1.58
N LYS A 163 -12.86 2.91 -2.54
CA LYS A 163 -12.05 3.41 -3.64
C LYS A 163 -12.89 4.18 -4.66
N THR A 164 -12.32 5.27 -5.17
CA THR A 164 -12.92 6.02 -6.30
C THR A 164 -12.71 5.24 -7.62
N PRO A 165 -13.43 5.56 -8.69
CA PRO A 165 -13.20 4.95 -10.00
C PRO A 165 -11.75 5.11 -10.50
N ARG A 166 -11.11 6.26 -10.17
CA ARG A 166 -9.69 6.50 -10.52
C ARG A 166 -8.79 5.55 -9.73
N GLU A 167 -8.99 5.42 -8.43
CA GLU A 167 -8.21 4.51 -7.57
C GLU A 167 -8.34 3.05 -8.04
N ILE A 168 -9.55 2.62 -8.40
CA ILE A 168 -9.80 1.27 -8.94
C ILE A 168 -9.00 1.05 -10.24
N ALA A 169 -8.95 2.05 -11.13
CA ALA A 169 -8.17 1.95 -12.37
C ALA A 169 -6.66 1.82 -12.08
N LEU A 170 -6.14 2.57 -11.08
CA LEU A 170 -4.74 2.48 -10.65
C LEU A 170 -4.42 1.13 -9.99
N LEU A 171 -5.32 0.62 -9.15
CA LEU A 171 -5.18 -0.69 -8.52
C LEU A 171 -5.21 -1.85 -9.54
N ARG A 172 -6.04 -1.77 -10.57
CA ARG A 172 -6.01 -2.72 -11.69
C ARG A 172 -4.66 -2.72 -12.41
N ARG A 173 -4.10 -1.52 -12.64
CA ARG A 173 -2.76 -1.40 -13.25
C ARG A 173 -1.69 -1.99 -12.34
N ALA A 174 -1.72 -1.70 -11.04
CA ALA A 174 -0.79 -2.26 -10.08
C ALA A 174 -0.90 -3.80 -10.00
N ALA A 175 -2.13 -4.35 -9.96
CA ALA A 175 -2.36 -5.80 -9.99
C ALA A 175 -1.79 -6.45 -11.26
N HIS A 176 -2.00 -5.83 -12.43
CA HIS A 176 -1.43 -6.33 -13.70
C HIS A 176 0.11 -6.41 -13.66
N ILE A 177 0.79 -5.46 -13.02
CA ILE A 177 2.25 -5.52 -12.86
C ILE A 177 2.65 -6.66 -11.90
N GLY A 178 1.88 -6.92 -10.84
CA GLY A 178 2.06 -8.09 -9.98
C GLY A 178 1.90 -9.41 -10.74
N ASP A 179 0.92 -9.48 -11.63
CA ASP A 179 0.70 -10.65 -12.50
C ASP A 179 1.92 -10.96 -13.40
N ILE A 180 2.60 -9.90 -13.89
CA ILE A 180 3.85 -10.07 -14.65
C ILE A 180 4.93 -10.71 -13.78
N GLY A 181 5.07 -10.27 -12.52
CA GLY A 181 5.98 -10.88 -11.55
C GLY A 181 5.67 -12.36 -11.33
N GLN A 182 4.39 -12.69 -11.03
CA GLN A 182 3.94 -14.06 -10.78
C GLN A 182 4.10 -14.98 -12.00
N ARG A 183 3.75 -14.52 -13.19
CA ARG A 183 3.97 -15.28 -14.43
C ARG A 183 5.46 -15.49 -14.72
N THR A 184 6.29 -14.49 -14.44
CA THR A 184 7.75 -14.64 -14.58
C THR A 184 8.27 -15.70 -13.62
N LEU A 185 7.82 -15.71 -12.36
CA LEU A 185 8.19 -16.78 -11.43
C LEU A 185 7.78 -18.15 -11.97
N ALA A 186 6.55 -18.30 -12.48
CA ALA A 186 6.06 -19.56 -13.06
C ALA A 186 6.95 -20.08 -14.21
N GLU A 187 7.54 -19.20 -15.01
CA GLU A 187 8.54 -19.55 -16.04
C GLU A 187 9.88 -19.97 -15.41
N LEU A 188 10.37 -19.19 -14.44
CA LEU A 188 11.70 -19.41 -13.85
C LEU A 188 11.78 -20.70 -13.05
N VAL A 189 10.69 -21.11 -12.38
CA VAL A 189 10.65 -22.34 -11.58
C VAL A 189 10.66 -23.63 -12.40
N GLN A 190 10.48 -23.56 -13.72
CA GLN A 190 10.56 -24.75 -14.59
C GLN A 190 11.94 -25.43 -14.54
N GLN A 191 12.98 -24.70 -14.14
CA GLN A 191 14.34 -25.21 -14.00
C GLN A 191 14.91 -24.87 -12.62
N ALA A 192 15.53 -25.86 -11.98
CA ALA A 192 16.30 -25.67 -10.75
C ALA A 192 17.72 -25.15 -11.07
N GLY A 193 18.44 -24.75 -10.03
CA GLY A 193 19.84 -24.33 -10.13
C GLY A 193 20.05 -22.81 -10.12
N ARG A 194 18.98 -22.00 -10.20
CA ARG A 194 19.06 -20.55 -9.96
C ARG A 194 19.05 -20.25 -8.48
N THR A 195 19.65 -19.15 -8.09
CA THR A 195 19.48 -18.60 -6.74
C THR A 195 18.19 -17.79 -6.63
N GLU A 196 17.70 -17.60 -5.40
CA GLU A 196 16.56 -16.71 -5.16
C GLU A 196 16.84 -15.28 -5.65
N PHE A 197 18.09 -14.78 -5.50
CA PHE A 197 18.49 -13.47 -6.02
C PHE A 197 18.41 -13.38 -7.54
N GLU A 198 18.86 -14.40 -8.27
CA GLU A 198 18.78 -14.41 -9.75
C GLU A 198 17.34 -14.41 -10.22
N MET A 199 16.46 -15.15 -9.54
CA MET A 199 15.01 -15.14 -9.85
C MET A 199 14.39 -13.77 -9.53
N TRP A 200 14.70 -13.20 -8.37
CA TRP A 200 14.21 -11.87 -7.98
C TRP A 200 14.63 -10.77 -8.93
N ALA A 201 15.91 -10.76 -9.34
CA ALA A 201 16.43 -9.79 -10.28
C ALA A 201 15.73 -9.87 -11.65
N GLU A 202 15.49 -11.09 -12.16
CA GLU A 202 14.80 -11.29 -13.44
C GLU A 202 13.36 -10.81 -13.39
N LEU A 203 12.58 -11.22 -12.36
CA LEU A 203 11.17 -10.84 -12.26
C LEU A 203 10.99 -9.34 -12.04
N THR A 204 11.79 -8.70 -11.18
CA THR A 204 11.73 -7.24 -10.96
C THR A 204 12.14 -6.47 -12.22
N SER A 205 13.14 -6.95 -12.96
CA SER A 205 13.53 -6.37 -14.25
C SER A 205 12.37 -6.36 -15.25
N ARG A 206 11.62 -7.46 -15.36
CA ARG A 206 10.45 -7.54 -16.26
C ARG A 206 9.31 -6.63 -15.80
N MET A 207 9.08 -6.52 -14.49
CA MET A 207 8.08 -5.59 -13.94
C MET A 207 8.45 -4.13 -14.27
N TYR A 208 9.72 -3.74 -14.08
CA TYR A 208 10.20 -2.39 -14.43
C TYR A 208 10.10 -2.10 -15.93
N ALA A 209 10.44 -3.09 -16.77
CA ALA A 209 10.28 -2.94 -18.22
C ALA A 209 8.81 -2.74 -18.63
N ALA A 210 7.86 -3.39 -17.96
CA ALA A 210 6.43 -3.25 -18.22
C ALA A 210 5.88 -1.89 -17.78
N VAL A 211 6.40 -1.31 -16.71
CA VAL A 211 6.04 0.04 -16.26
C VAL A 211 6.78 1.12 -17.05
N GLY A 212 8.01 0.83 -17.50
CA GLY A 212 8.90 1.76 -18.21
C GLY A 212 9.89 2.51 -17.32
N HIS A 213 9.88 2.25 -16.01
CA HIS A 213 10.80 2.83 -15.03
C HIS A 213 10.85 1.96 -13.77
N GLU A 214 11.81 2.24 -12.89
CA GLU A 214 11.90 1.61 -11.57
C GLU A 214 10.70 2.01 -10.70
N ILE A 215 10.15 1.03 -10.00
CA ILE A 215 9.06 1.19 -9.03
C ILE A 215 9.47 0.58 -7.68
N PRO A 216 8.88 1.03 -6.56
CA PRO A 216 9.03 0.34 -5.28
C PRO A 216 8.47 -1.08 -5.36
N VAL A 217 9.32 -2.06 -5.07
CA VAL A 217 8.97 -3.48 -4.96
C VAL A 217 9.51 -4.00 -3.65
N SER A 218 8.67 -4.69 -2.89
CA SER A 218 9.01 -5.33 -1.62
C SER A 218 8.34 -6.69 -1.55
N GLY A 219 8.79 -7.56 -0.66
CA GLY A 219 8.13 -8.83 -0.41
C GLY A 219 9.07 -9.97 -0.07
N GLU A 220 8.54 -11.17 -0.20
CA GLU A 220 9.23 -12.43 0.05
C GLU A 220 9.51 -13.14 -1.28
N LEU A 221 10.70 -13.71 -1.41
CA LEU A 221 10.96 -14.83 -2.29
C LEU A 221 11.76 -15.86 -1.50
N VAL A 222 11.09 -16.92 -1.09
CA VAL A 222 11.67 -17.98 -0.27
C VAL A 222 11.50 -19.32 -0.96
N THR A 223 12.52 -20.20 -0.83
CA THR A 223 12.50 -21.49 -1.49
C THR A 223 12.83 -22.64 -0.54
N GLY A 224 12.31 -23.84 -0.86
CA GLY A 224 12.52 -25.08 -0.08
C GLY A 224 12.08 -24.92 1.37
N PRO A 225 12.91 -25.36 2.35
CA PRO A 225 12.52 -25.31 3.77
C PRO A 225 12.21 -23.91 4.32
N ARG A 226 12.64 -22.85 3.65
CA ARG A 226 12.33 -21.47 4.07
C ARG A 226 10.85 -21.11 3.94
N THR A 227 10.08 -21.91 3.20
CA THR A 227 8.63 -21.69 3.02
C THR A 227 7.80 -22.19 4.21
N CYS A 228 8.37 -22.96 5.14
CA CYS A 228 7.62 -23.67 6.19
C CYS A 228 6.99 -22.78 7.27
N VAL A 229 7.35 -21.50 7.33
CA VAL A 229 6.83 -20.51 8.30
C VAL A 229 6.52 -19.21 7.63
N VAL A 230 5.60 -18.44 8.21
CA VAL A 230 5.41 -17.01 7.88
C VAL A 230 6.62 -16.26 8.41
N ASN A 231 7.39 -15.63 7.53
CA ASN A 231 8.64 -14.97 7.90
C ASN A 231 8.82 -13.66 7.12
N TYR A 232 7.84 -12.79 7.22
CA TYR A 232 7.86 -11.49 6.54
C TYR A 232 8.67 -10.45 7.31
N PRO A 233 9.51 -9.64 6.65
CA PRO A 233 9.91 -9.73 5.23
C PRO A 233 11.09 -10.69 5.03
N ALA A 234 10.86 -11.83 4.41
CA ALA A 234 11.93 -12.79 4.08
C ALA A 234 12.42 -12.59 2.64
N GLY A 235 13.24 -11.59 2.43
CA GLY A 235 13.83 -11.30 1.12
C GLY A 235 14.62 -12.46 0.53
N PRO A 236 14.92 -12.40 -0.78
CA PRO A 236 15.70 -13.41 -1.49
C PRO A 236 17.11 -13.55 -0.92
N ARG A 237 17.69 -14.75 -1.03
CA ARG A 237 19.05 -15.09 -0.59
C ARG A 237 19.83 -15.78 -1.70
N VAL A 238 21.14 -15.96 -1.47
CA VAL A 238 22.03 -16.74 -2.36
C VAL A 238 21.81 -18.27 -2.23
N ARG A 239 20.61 -18.70 -1.85
CA ARG A 239 20.22 -20.09 -1.83
C ARG A 239 19.95 -20.56 -3.26
N THR A 240 20.70 -21.61 -3.69
CA THR A 240 20.45 -22.27 -4.98
C THR A 240 19.29 -23.25 -4.85
N THR A 241 18.34 -23.14 -5.75
CA THR A 241 17.14 -23.96 -5.79
C THR A 241 17.42 -25.39 -6.24
N GLN A 242 16.67 -26.36 -5.69
CA GLN A 242 16.73 -27.76 -6.01
C GLN A 242 15.42 -28.26 -6.64
N PRO A 243 15.44 -29.31 -7.49
CA PRO A 243 14.21 -29.90 -7.97
C PRO A 243 13.33 -30.37 -6.79
N GLY A 244 12.04 -30.05 -6.82
CA GLY A 244 11.09 -30.37 -5.76
C GLY A 244 11.00 -29.36 -4.62
N ASP A 245 11.88 -28.35 -4.57
CA ASP A 245 11.72 -27.22 -3.66
C ASP A 245 10.39 -26.48 -3.94
N ALA A 246 9.74 -26.00 -2.89
CA ALA A 246 8.74 -24.96 -3.07
C ALA A 246 9.42 -23.62 -3.41
N ALA A 247 8.78 -22.79 -4.22
CA ALA A 247 9.05 -21.36 -4.34
C ALA A 247 7.78 -20.59 -3.98
N LEU A 248 7.80 -19.90 -2.86
CA LEU A 248 6.74 -19.00 -2.42
C LEU A 248 7.22 -17.58 -2.67
N MET A 249 6.44 -16.84 -3.45
CA MET A 249 6.70 -15.42 -3.70
C MET A 249 5.47 -14.61 -3.33
N ASP A 250 5.63 -13.77 -2.33
CA ASP A 250 4.75 -12.69 -1.94
C ASP A 250 5.39 -11.38 -2.43
N ILE A 251 4.69 -10.64 -3.26
CA ILE A 251 5.25 -9.43 -3.88
C ILE A 251 4.26 -8.27 -3.82
N SER A 252 4.71 -7.21 -3.15
CA SER A 252 4.01 -5.94 -3.10
C SER A 252 4.75 -4.93 -3.99
N GLN A 253 4.06 -4.30 -4.92
CA GLN A 253 4.61 -3.25 -5.77
C GLN A 253 3.73 -2.01 -5.78
N ARG A 254 4.37 -0.84 -5.86
CA ARG A 254 3.69 0.46 -5.92
C ARG A 254 3.80 1.05 -7.32
N VAL A 255 2.66 1.22 -7.97
CA VAL A 255 2.56 1.77 -9.34
C VAL A 255 1.65 2.99 -9.31
N ASP A 256 2.13 4.12 -9.82
CA ASP A 256 1.39 5.39 -9.83
C ASP A 256 0.82 5.78 -8.45
N GLY A 257 1.53 5.42 -7.39
CA GLY A 257 1.16 5.74 -6.01
C GLY A 257 0.26 4.72 -5.30
N TYR A 258 -0.16 3.64 -5.97
CA TYR A 258 -1.04 2.60 -5.42
C TYR A 258 -0.37 1.24 -5.38
N TRP A 259 -0.68 0.47 -4.34
CA TRP A 259 -0.08 -0.83 -4.08
C TRP A 259 -0.95 -1.98 -4.59
N SER A 260 -0.31 -2.99 -5.13
CA SER A 260 -0.86 -4.34 -5.29
C SER A 260 -0.08 -5.29 -4.38
N ASP A 261 -0.71 -6.38 -3.99
CA ASP A 261 -0.11 -7.42 -3.15
C ASP A 261 -0.60 -8.79 -3.63
N CYS A 262 0.32 -9.72 -3.89
CA CYS A 262 -0.06 -11.03 -4.40
C CYS A 262 0.99 -12.10 -4.12
N THR A 263 0.52 -13.28 -3.74
CA THR A 263 1.36 -14.44 -3.45
C THR A 263 0.96 -15.64 -4.31
N ASN A 264 1.97 -16.38 -4.76
CA ASN A 264 1.81 -17.70 -5.35
C ASN A 264 2.89 -18.66 -4.87
N THR A 265 2.60 -19.96 -4.94
CA THR A 265 3.53 -21.02 -4.56
C THR A 265 3.65 -22.02 -5.70
N HIS A 266 4.88 -22.33 -6.11
CA HIS A 266 5.20 -23.28 -7.16
C HIS A 266 6.13 -24.39 -6.66
N VAL A 267 6.22 -25.48 -7.42
CA VAL A 267 7.29 -26.50 -7.25
C VAL A 267 8.34 -26.32 -8.34
N ILE A 268 9.61 -26.31 -7.92
CA ILE A 268 10.76 -26.03 -8.79
C ILE A 268 11.22 -27.27 -9.52
N GLY A 269 11.66 -27.10 -10.79
CA GLY A 269 12.33 -28.11 -11.59
C GLY A 269 11.40 -28.95 -12.48
N GLY A 270 10.17 -28.48 -12.73
CA GLY A 270 9.21 -29.18 -13.60
C GLY A 270 8.80 -30.56 -13.08
N VAL A 271 8.93 -30.78 -11.76
CA VAL A 271 8.51 -32.03 -11.11
C VAL A 271 7.09 -31.88 -10.53
N GLU A 272 6.35 -32.99 -10.52
CA GLU A 272 5.03 -33.01 -9.93
C GLU A 272 5.06 -32.74 -8.40
N PRO A 273 4.19 -31.86 -7.89
CA PRO A 273 4.03 -31.65 -6.46
C PRO A 273 3.68 -32.97 -5.75
N THR A 274 4.33 -33.22 -4.61
CA THR A 274 3.99 -34.36 -3.77
C THR A 274 2.57 -34.27 -3.20
N ALA A 275 1.98 -35.39 -2.76
CA ALA A 275 0.67 -35.37 -2.09
C ALA A 275 0.65 -34.46 -0.86
N HIS A 276 1.79 -34.37 -0.16
CA HIS A 276 1.96 -33.50 0.99
C HIS A 276 1.91 -32.00 0.59
N GLN A 277 2.66 -31.61 -0.41
CA GLN A 277 2.65 -30.22 -0.95
C GLN A 277 1.26 -29.83 -1.47
N LYS A 278 0.60 -30.72 -2.23
CA LYS A 278 -0.78 -30.54 -2.70
C LYS A 278 -1.76 -30.34 -1.54
N LYS A 279 -1.62 -31.07 -0.42
CA LYS A 279 -2.49 -30.92 0.75
C LYS A 279 -2.47 -29.50 1.31
N PHE A 280 -1.29 -28.90 1.49
CA PHE A 280 -1.15 -27.55 2.04
C PHE A 280 -1.61 -26.48 1.04
N ALA A 281 -1.21 -26.61 -0.23
CA ALA A 281 -1.62 -25.66 -1.28
C ALA A 281 -3.15 -25.67 -1.47
N HIS A 282 -3.77 -26.85 -1.56
CA HIS A 282 -5.23 -26.96 -1.69
C HIS A 282 -5.97 -26.45 -0.44
N ALA A 283 -5.41 -26.59 0.76
CA ALA A 283 -6.03 -25.99 1.95
C ALA A 283 -6.01 -24.47 1.91
N SER A 284 -4.89 -23.87 1.47
CA SER A 284 -4.77 -22.42 1.23
C SER A 284 -5.79 -21.96 0.17
N GLN A 285 -5.87 -22.65 -0.97
CA GLN A 285 -6.81 -22.31 -2.04
C GLN A 285 -8.27 -22.48 -1.63
N ALA A 286 -8.60 -23.56 -0.90
CA ALA A 286 -9.96 -23.77 -0.38
C ALA A 286 -10.38 -22.67 0.61
N ALA A 287 -9.44 -22.16 1.42
CA ALA A 287 -9.69 -21.03 2.29
C ALA A 287 -9.87 -19.72 1.49
N PHE A 288 -9.09 -19.53 0.41
CA PHE A 288 -9.27 -18.42 -0.52
C PHE A 288 -10.65 -18.44 -1.17
N ASP A 289 -11.08 -19.60 -1.69
CA ASP A 289 -12.38 -19.74 -2.35
C ASP A 289 -13.54 -19.47 -1.37
N ALA A 290 -13.45 -19.99 -0.13
CA ALA A 290 -14.45 -19.74 0.92
C ALA A 290 -14.50 -18.24 1.32
N ALA A 291 -13.35 -17.58 1.39
CA ALA A 291 -13.28 -16.14 1.60
C ALA A 291 -13.91 -15.37 0.45
N LEU A 292 -13.58 -15.72 -0.80
CA LEU A 292 -14.10 -15.09 -2.01
C LEU A 292 -15.63 -15.22 -2.13
N GLU A 293 -16.19 -16.39 -1.80
CA GLU A 293 -17.64 -16.60 -1.78
C GLU A 293 -18.36 -15.72 -0.77
N THR A 294 -17.71 -15.46 0.39
CA THR A 294 -18.27 -14.70 1.51
C THR A 294 -18.05 -13.19 1.36
N LEU A 295 -17.02 -12.78 0.64
CA LEU A 295 -16.58 -11.37 0.48
C LEU A 295 -17.56 -10.58 -0.40
N ARG A 296 -18.69 -10.15 0.17
CA ARG A 296 -19.79 -9.48 -0.50
C ARG A 296 -20.29 -8.28 0.29
N PRO A 297 -20.88 -7.26 -0.36
CA PRO A 297 -21.50 -6.13 0.34
C PRO A 297 -22.48 -6.60 1.43
N GLY A 298 -22.35 -6.00 2.62
CA GLY A 298 -23.19 -6.29 3.79
C GLY A 298 -22.66 -7.41 4.70
N LYS A 299 -21.72 -8.22 4.27
CA LYS A 299 -21.01 -9.18 5.12
C LYS A 299 -20.01 -8.47 6.02
N LEU A 300 -19.71 -9.04 7.18
CA LEU A 300 -18.67 -8.53 8.07
C LEU A 300 -17.30 -9.10 7.72
N ALA A 301 -16.24 -8.35 7.96
CA ALA A 301 -14.86 -8.82 7.78
C ALA A 301 -14.58 -10.11 8.59
N SER A 302 -15.13 -10.20 9.81
CA SER A 302 -15.05 -11.39 10.64
C SER A 302 -15.78 -12.62 10.07
N GLU A 303 -16.88 -12.44 9.31
CA GLU A 303 -17.57 -13.56 8.64
C GLU A 303 -16.73 -14.17 7.53
N VAL A 304 -15.96 -13.33 6.79
CA VAL A 304 -15.02 -13.80 5.77
C VAL A 304 -13.91 -14.64 6.41
N TRP A 305 -13.34 -14.17 7.53
CA TRP A 305 -12.36 -14.93 8.29
C TRP A 305 -12.93 -16.27 8.77
N GLN A 306 -14.16 -16.29 9.31
CA GLN A 306 -14.83 -17.51 9.80
C GLN A 306 -15.03 -18.53 8.69
N ALA A 307 -15.45 -18.09 7.49
CA ALA A 307 -15.65 -18.98 6.34
C ALA A 307 -14.33 -19.66 5.93
N ALA A 308 -13.25 -18.89 5.85
CA ALA A 308 -11.92 -19.41 5.53
C ALA A 308 -11.39 -20.35 6.62
N ASN A 309 -11.58 -20.02 7.91
CA ASN A 309 -11.18 -20.90 9.01
C ASN A 309 -11.90 -22.25 8.95
N ALA A 310 -13.20 -22.25 8.65
CA ALA A 310 -13.96 -23.48 8.47
C ALA A 310 -13.46 -24.34 7.29
N ALA A 311 -12.91 -23.73 6.24
CA ALA A 311 -12.26 -24.46 5.15
C ALA A 311 -10.95 -25.11 5.61
N TYR A 312 -10.12 -24.41 6.38
CA TYR A 312 -8.90 -25.00 6.97
C TYR A 312 -9.19 -26.18 7.88
N GLU A 313 -10.22 -26.07 8.74
CA GLU A 313 -10.63 -27.17 9.63
C GLU A 313 -10.98 -28.46 8.87
N LYS A 314 -11.66 -28.36 7.72
CA LYS A 314 -11.96 -29.51 6.85
C LYS A 314 -10.70 -30.21 6.30
N HIS A 315 -9.63 -29.45 6.11
CA HIS A 315 -8.32 -29.96 5.68
C HIS A 315 -7.43 -30.44 6.84
N GLY A 316 -7.89 -30.28 8.09
CA GLY A 316 -7.12 -30.60 9.30
C GLY A 316 -5.88 -29.72 9.44
N ILE A 317 -5.99 -28.45 9.04
CA ILE A 317 -4.94 -27.43 9.14
C ILE A 317 -5.48 -26.29 10.01
N GLN A 318 -4.64 -25.77 10.90
CA GLN A 318 -4.96 -24.62 11.71
C GLN A 318 -4.62 -23.36 10.90
N MET A 319 -5.49 -22.34 10.93
CA MET A 319 -5.23 -21.04 10.31
C MET A 319 -4.01 -20.38 10.95
N PRO A 320 -2.98 -20.04 10.17
CA PRO A 320 -1.70 -19.56 10.72
C PRO A 320 -1.66 -18.06 10.99
N HIS A 321 -2.46 -17.26 10.27
CA HIS A 321 -2.49 -15.81 10.35
C HIS A 321 -3.84 -15.26 9.87
N TYR A 322 -3.98 -13.92 9.77
CA TYR A 322 -5.19 -13.29 9.24
C TYR A 322 -5.41 -13.63 7.74
N MET A 323 -6.63 -13.39 7.27
CA MET A 323 -7.05 -13.78 5.91
C MET A 323 -6.74 -12.74 4.84
N GLY A 324 -6.33 -11.54 5.25
CA GLY A 324 -6.05 -10.46 4.34
C GLY A 324 -6.44 -9.09 4.88
N HIS A 325 -6.25 -8.10 4.06
CA HIS A 325 -6.43 -6.68 4.39
C HIS A 325 -6.86 -5.90 3.15
N GLN A 326 -7.36 -4.67 3.33
CA GLN A 326 -7.52 -3.78 2.20
C GLN A 326 -6.16 -3.27 1.69
N ILE A 327 -6.13 -2.94 0.41
CA ILE A 327 -5.01 -2.28 -0.29
C ILE A 327 -5.47 -0.98 -0.92
N GLY A 328 -4.55 -0.08 -1.18
CA GLY A 328 -4.81 1.22 -1.80
C GLY A 328 -3.55 2.05 -1.93
N ALA A 329 -3.60 3.28 -1.42
CA ALA A 329 -2.42 4.14 -1.32
C ALA A 329 -1.41 3.63 -0.25
N VAL A 330 -1.84 2.72 0.62
CA VAL A 330 -1.02 1.94 1.56
C VAL A 330 -1.18 0.46 1.22
N VAL A 331 -0.10 -0.33 1.38
CA VAL A 331 -0.15 -1.77 1.11
C VAL A 331 -1.10 -2.49 2.06
N ASN A 332 -1.17 -2.09 3.32
CA ASN A 332 -2.03 -2.71 4.33
C ASN A 332 -2.98 -1.67 4.95
N GLU A 333 -4.22 -1.61 4.43
CA GLU A 333 -5.29 -0.71 4.89
C GLU A 333 -6.34 -1.49 5.71
N LEU A 334 -7.17 -0.75 6.47
CA LEU A 334 -8.32 -1.28 7.17
C LEU A 334 -9.59 -1.29 6.28
N PRO A 335 -10.54 -2.23 6.51
CA PRO A 335 -10.54 -3.29 7.51
C PRO A 335 -9.61 -4.46 7.16
N ARG A 336 -9.28 -5.27 8.18
CA ARG A 336 -8.60 -6.55 8.01
C ARG A 336 -9.59 -7.71 8.13
N LEU A 337 -9.31 -8.79 7.45
CA LEU A 337 -10.09 -10.02 7.52
C LEU A 337 -9.62 -10.86 8.72
N VAL A 338 -10.11 -10.48 9.91
CA VAL A 338 -9.75 -11.07 11.22
C VAL A 338 -11.01 -11.34 12.05
N PRO A 339 -10.96 -12.24 13.06
CA PRO A 339 -12.18 -12.65 13.79
C PRO A 339 -12.81 -11.52 14.63
N TYR A 340 -12.08 -10.48 14.93
CA TYR A 340 -12.51 -9.36 15.78
C TYR A 340 -12.84 -8.07 15.00
N ASP A 341 -12.72 -8.06 13.66
CA ASP A 341 -13.11 -6.90 12.85
C ASP A 341 -14.55 -7.09 12.33
N HIS A 342 -15.46 -6.28 12.84
CA HIS A 342 -16.88 -6.32 12.49
C HIS A 342 -17.27 -5.23 11.47
N THR A 343 -16.29 -4.67 10.75
CA THR A 343 -16.56 -3.69 9.70
C THR A 343 -17.35 -4.33 8.55
N PRO A 344 -18.48 -3.74 8.15
CA PRO A 344 -19.23 -4.21 6.98
C PRO A 344 -18.43 -4.04 5.70
N ILE A 345 -18.38 -5.09 4.90
CA ILE A 345 -17.83 -5.04 3.53
C ILE A 345 -18.77 -4.20 2.67
N GLN A 346 -18.20 -3.33 1.83
CA GLN A 346 -18.92 -2.42 0.96
C GLN A 346 -18.37 -2.48 -0.46
N ALA A 347 -19.22 -2.20 -1.44
CA ALA A 347 -18.78 -2.02 -2.82
C ALA A 347 -17.77 -0.86 -2.91
N GLY A 348 -16.75 -1.03 -3.74
CA GLY A 348 -15.60 -0.13 -3.86
C GLY A 348 -14.44 -0.43 -2.92
N MET A 349 -14.57 -1.35 -1.97
CA MET A 349 -13.43 -1.86 -1.21
C MET A 349 -12.55 -2.76 -2.10
N VAL A 350 -11.22 -2.75 -1.87
CA VAL A 350 -10.27 -3.63 -2.56
C VAL A 350 -9.41 -4.33 -1.53
N PHE A 351 -9.37 -5.66 -1.58
CA PHE A 351 -8.65 -6.51 -0.64
C PHE A 351 -7.52 -7.28 -1.31
N ALA A 352 -6.43 -7.49 -0.60
CA ALA A 352 -5.52 -8.61 -0.76
C ALA A 352 -6.04 -9.74 0.13
N VAL A 353 -6.38 -10.88 -0.46
CA VAL A 353 -6.89 -12.08 0.25
C VAL A 353 -5.83 -13.15 0.19
N GLU A 354 -5.21 -13.48 1.34
CA GLU A 354 -3.89 -14.11 1.41
C GLU A 354 -3.82 -15.35 2.33
N PRO A 355 -4.72 -16.32 2.24
CA PRO A 355 -4.61 -17.52 3.08
C PRO A 355 -3.29 -18.24 2.86
N GLY A 356 -2.64 -18.67 3.95
CA GLY A 356 -1.45 -19.51 3.92
C GLY A 356 -1.61 -20.79 4.73
N ALA A 357 -0.84 -21.81 4.41
CA ALA A 357 -0.78 -23.07 5.15
C ALA A 357 0.68 -23.50 5.28
N TYR A 358 1.16 -23.69 6.51
CA TYR A 358 2.57 -23.89 6.81
C TYR A 358 2.74 -25.07 7.79
N GLU A 359 3.84 -25.79 7.65
CA GLU A 359 4.19 -26.86 8.60
C GLU A 359 4.63 -26.31 9.96
N GLY A 360 5.16 -25.10 10.00
CA GLY A 360 5.73 -24.49 11.19
C GLY A 360 7.24 -24.71 11.32
N GLU A 361 7.81 -24.25 12.42
CA GLU A 361 9.25 -24.36 12.70
C GLU A 361 9.73 -25.83 12.64
N GLY A 362 10.83 -26.03 11.90
CA GLY A 362 11.39 -27.37 11.67
C GLY A 362 10.72 -28.15 10.53
N GLY A 363 9.70 -27.59 9.90
CA GLY A 363 9.08 -28.12 8.69
C GLY A 363 9.92 -27.88 7.44
N THR A 364 9.38 -28.28 6.30
CA THR A 364 10.05 -28.21 5.00
C THR A 364 9.22 -27.50 3.93
N PHE A 365 7.93 -27.24 4.22
CA PHE A 365 6.98 -26.76 3.24
C PHE A 365 5.94 -25.80 3.84
N GLY A 366 5.59 -24.81 3.05
CA GLY A 366 4.44 -23.93 3.22
C GLY A 366 3.98 -23.41 1.88
N ALA A 367 2.71 -23.04 1.80
CA ALA A 367 2.10 -22.43 0.63
C ALA A 367 1.23 -21.26 1.06
N ARG A 368 1.18 -20.20 0.23
CA ARG A 368 0.25 -19.08 0.33
C ARG A 368 -0.35 -18.79 -1.04
N SER A 369 -1.64 -18.48 -1.05
CA SER A 369 -2.41 -18.19 -2.26
C SER A 369 -3.08 -16.84 -2.08
N GLU A 370 -2.64 -15.83 -2.80
CA GLU A 370 -3.12 -14.45 -2.61
C GLU A 370 -3.43 -13.78 -3.93
N LYS A 371 -4.57 -13.12 -3.98
CA LYS A 371 -5.00 -12.27 -5.09
C LYS A 371 -5.68 -10.99 -4.62
N ASN A 372 -5.63 -9.98 -5.49
CA ASN A 372 -6.34 -8.72 -5.28
C ASN A 372 -7.81 -8.85 -5.71
N ILE A 373 -8.73 -8.41 -4.85
CA ILE A 373 -10.18 -8.56 -5.02
C ILE A 373 -10.87 -7.20 -4.88
N LEU A 374 -11.55 -6.76 -5.93
CA LEU A 374 -12.46 -5.61 -5.89
C LEU A 374 -13.86 -6.07 -5.49
N ILE A 375 -14.45 -5.39 -4.54
CA ILE A 375 -15.87 -5.61 -4.19
C ILE A 375 -16.73 -4.73 -5.08
N THR A 376 -17.56 -5.35 -5.90
CA THR A 376 -18.58 -4.67 -6.72
C THR A 376 -19.96 -4.80 -6.08
N GLU A 377 -20.95 -4.07 -6.58
CA GLU A 377 -22.35 -4.22 -6.15
C GLU A 377 -22.89 -5.66 -6.35
N SER A 378 -22.38 -6.37 -7.35
CA SER A 378 -22.77 -7.76 -7.64
C SER A 378 -21.94 -8.82 -6.89
N GLY A 379 -20.88 -8.43 -6.21
CA GLY A 379 -19.96 -9.30 -5.47
C GLY A 379 -18.50 -9.10 -5.83
N PRO A 380 -17.61 -10.04 -5.45
CA PRO A 380 -16.17 -9.93 -5.65
C PRO A 380 -15.79 -10.06 -7.12
N GLU A 381 -14.84 -9.25 -7.54
CA GLU A 381 -14.14 -9.34 -8.83
C GLU A 381 -12.66 -9.55 -8.57
N VAL A 382 -12.09 -10.64 -9.08
CA VAL A 382 -10.65 -10.92 -8.98
C VAL A 382 -9.89 -10.03 -9.96
N LEU A 383 -8.97 -9.21 -9.45
CA LEU A 383 -8.15 -8.32 -10.27
C LEU A 383 -6.86 -8.98 -10.76
N SER A 384 -6.34 -9.94 -10.01
CA SER A 384 -5.12 -10.68 -10.35
C SER A 384 -5.42 -11.78 -11.37
N ASP A 385 -4.62 -11.84 -12.44
CA ASP A 385 -4.81 -12.75 -13.57
C ASP A 385 -3.58 -13.65 -13.75
N PHE A 386 -3.32 -14.53 -12.78
CA PHE A 386 -2.34 -15.61 -12.86
C PHE A 386 -2.94 -16.91 -12.31
N GLU A 387 -2.43 -18.04 -12.79
CA GLU A 387 -2.86 -19.36 -12.35
C GLU A 387 -2.11 -19.77 -11.06
N TRP A 388 -2.76 -20.59 -10.22
CA TRP A 388 -2.09 -21.17 -9.06
C TRP A 388 -0.97 -22.12 -9.51
N GLY A 389 0.16 -22.09 -8.80
CA GLY A 389 1.33 -22.87 -9.16
C GLY A 389 1.32 -24.33 -8.69
N ILE A 390 0.48 -24.66 -7.71
CA ILE A 390 0.28 -26.01 -7.19
C ILE A 390 -1.21 -26.31 -7.15
#